data_9772378c3a562e03668b6c53f503168c
#
_entry.id   9772378c3a562e03668b6c53f503168c
#
_cell.length_a   1.000
_cell.length_b   1.000
_cell.length_c   1.000
_cell.angle_alpha   90.00
_cell.angle_beta   90.00
_cell.angle_gamma   90.00
#
_symmetry.space_group_name_H-M   'P 1'
#
loop_
_entity.id
_entity.type
_entity.pdbx_description
1 polymer ?
#
loop_
_entity_poly.entity_id
_entity_poly.type
_entity_poly.pdbx_seq_one_letter_code
_entity_poly.pdbx_strand_id
1 'polypeptide(L)'
;MKLVFLHGAGSSSLSYYYQLRHFRNSKAIDLPGHSTGTPCPNIDSYLEWVRGFVTARRYKDVVLCGHGMGGAITLLYALRYPEELKGIILMGTGARPYVNPDKMERCRQPGPENSEWLAGYMESFAGVAPDMHSVLSQRAVELGPEVQLNDLLACDGFDVMDQLGEIDLPTQVLCGSEDMVTPVKYADYLTEHMQNVRETIIPGGSHFFQMEEYKVVNEEIENFMASLK
;
A
#
# COMPACT_ATOMS: atom_id res chain seq x y z
N MET A 1 11.01 2.59 -17.56
CA MET A 1 9.80 2.35 -16.74
C MET A 1 9.78 3.32 -15.58
N LYS A 2 8.60 3.77 -15.16
CA LYS A 2 8.38 4.65 -14.01
C LYS A 2 7.76 3.84 -12.87
N LEU A 3 8.44 3.77 -11.72
CA LEU A 3 7.92 3.12 -10.51
C LEU A 3 7.14 4.13 -9.67
N VAL A 4 5.88 3.82 -9.36
CA VAL A 4 5.00 4.70 -8.58
C VAL A 4 4.50 3.94 -7.36
N PHE A 5 4.69 4.52 -6.17
CA PHE A 5 4.32 3.91 -4.90
C PHE A 5 3.07 4.56 -4.30
N LEU A 6 2.15 3.72 -3.81
CA LEU A 6 0.92 4.09 -3.13
C LEU A 6 0.94 3.52 -1.71
N HIS A 7 0.82 4.38 -0.71
CA HIS A 7 0.85 4.01 0.70
C HIS A 7 -0.46 3.38 1.20
N GLY A 8 -0.41 2.76 2.37
CA GLY A 8 -1.53 2.16 3.07
C GLY A 8 -2.39 3.17 3.83
N ALA A 9 -3.47 2.67 4.45
CA ALA A 9 -4.44 3.45 5.21
C ALA A 9 -3.77 4.23 6.37
N GLY A 10 -4.06 5.54 6.46
CA GLY A 10 -3.53 6.43 7.47
C GLY A 10 -2.02 6.66 7.40
N SER A 11 -1.35 6.27 6.29
CA SER A 11 0.09 6.39 6.10
C SER A 11 0.44 7.57 5.19
N SER A 12 1.63 7.58 4.63
CA SER A 12 2.09 8.61 3.69
C SER A 12 3.23 8.09 2.79
N SER A 13 3.69 8.92 1.86
CA SER A 13 4.86 8.63 1.03
C SER A 13 6.14 8.32 1.82
N LEU A 14 6.20 8.71 3.10
CA LEU A 14 7.33 8.40 4.00
C LEU A 14 7.53 6.91 4.22
N SER A 15 6.48 6.08 4.11
CA SER A 15 6.60 4.62 4.20
C SER A 15 7.45 4.00 3.09
N TYR A 16 7.83 4.80 2.10
CA TYR A 16 8.72 4.39 1.00
C TYR A 16 10.07 5.14 1.01
N TYR A 17 10.50 5.64 2.16
CA TYR A 17 11.73 6.40 2.29
C TYR A 17 12.94 5.68 1.69
N TYR A 18 13.13 4.39 2.02
CA TYR A 18 14.25 3.60 1.52
C TYR A 18 14.16 3.27 0.04
N GLN A 19 12.95 3.01 -0.47
CA GLN A 19 12.70 2.75 -1.88
C GLN A 19 12.97 3.99 -2.74
N LEU A 20 12.55 5.18 -2.29
CA LEU A 20 12.78 6.43 -2.99
C LEU A 20 14.27 6.78 -3.10
N ARG A 21 15.07 6.40 -2.11
CA ARG A 21 16.53 6.59 -2.14
C ARG A 21 17.24 5.59 -3.05
N HIS A 22 16.67 4.41 -3.21
CA HIS A 22 17.23 3.33 -4.01
C HIS A 22 16.86 3.46 -5.50
N PHE A 23 15.59 3.70 -5.81
CA PHE A 23 15.08 3.79 -7.18
C PHE A 23 15.02 5.22 -7.68
N ARG A 24 16.00 5.66 -8.49
CA ARG A 24 16.07 7.05 -9.00
C ARG A 24 14.87 7.47 -9.85
N ASN A 25 14.27 6.55 -10.62
CA ASN A 25 13.10 6.82 -11.46
C ASN A 25 11.80 6.38 -10.77
N SER A 26 11.64 6.76 -9.51
CA SER A 26 10.44 6.44 -8.73
C SER A 26 9.72 7.68 -8.23
N LYS A 27 8.52 7.48 -7.70
CA LYS A 27 7.72 8.50 -7.02
C LYS A 27 6.79 7.82 -6.03
N ALA A 28 6.84 8.18 -4.77
CA ALA A 28 5.76 7.90 -3.82
C ALA A 28 4.77 9.07 -3.83
N ILE A 29 3.50 8.76 -3.78
CA ILE A 29 2.40 9.73 -3.83
C ILE A 29 1.76 9.79 -2.44
N ASP A 30 1.57 11.00 -1.90
CA ASP A 30 0.62 11.21 -0.82
C ASP A 30 -0.79 11.27 -1.43
N LEU A 31 -1.65 10.36 -1.04
CA LEU A 31 -3.04 10.30 -1.51
C LEU A 31 -3.84 11.52 -1.00
N PRO A 32 -4.99 11.86 -1.61
CA PRO A 32 -5.85 12.94 -1.14
C PRO A 32 -6.16 12.83 0.36
N GLY A 33 -6.06 13.95 1.07
CA GLY A 33 -6.23 14.00 2.53
C GLY A 33 -4.97 13.72 3.35
N HIS A 34 -3.91 13.16 2.73
CA HIS A 34 -2.68 12.78 3.45
C HIS A 34 -1.59 13.86 3.43
N SER A 35 -1.71 14.89 2.61
CA SER A 35 -0.87 16.10 2.66
C SER A 35 -1.71 17.33 2.36
N THR A 36 -2.61 17.22 1.41
CA THR A 36 -3.52 18.30 0.98
C THR A 36 -4.83 17.69 0.48
N GLY A 37 -5.87 18.52 0.42
CA GLY A 37 -7.17 18.13 -0.09
C GLY A 37 -8.00 17.33 0.92
N THR A 38 -9.07 16.72 0.43
CA THR A 38 -10.00 15.90 1.21
C THR A 38 -9.78 14.43 0.88
N PRO A 39 -9.79 13.51 1.85
CA PRO A 39 -9.73 12.07 1.60
C PRO A 39 -10.83 11.60 0.64
N CYS A 40 -10.53 10.62 -0.19
CA CYS A 40 -11.53 10.02 -1.07
C CYS A 40 -12.43 9.06 -0.28
N PRO A 41 -13.74 8.99 -0.59
CA PRO A 41 -14.68 8.19 0.19
C PRO A 41 -14.61 6.67 -0.06
N ASN A 42 -13.94 6.23 -1.12
CA ASN A 42 -13.84 4.81 -1.51
C ASN A 42 -12.63 4.58 -2.41
N ILE A 43 -12.30 3.30 -2.64
CA ILE A 43 -11.15 2.90 -3.48
C ILE A 43 -11.30 3.36 -4.92
N ASP A 44 -12.52 3.39 -5.47
CA ASP A 44 -12.80 3.88 -6.84
C ASP A 44 -12.37 5.34 -7.02
N SER A 45 -12.72 6.20 -6.08
CA SER A 45 -12.36 7.62 -6.12
C SER A 45 -10.85 7.83 -5.95
N TYR A 46 -10.20 7.03 -5.11
CA TYR A 46 -8.73 7.03 -5.00
C TYR A 46 -8.07 6.58 -6.31
N LEU A 47 -8.59 5.54 -6.94
CA LEU A 47 -8.11 5.08 -8.25
C LEU A 47 -8.16 6.20 -9.29
N GLU A 48 -9.31 6.85 -9.45
CA GLU A 48 -9.46 7.91 -10.46
C GLU A 48 -8.54 9.08 -10.20
N TRP A 49 -8.31 9.43 -8.94
CA TRP A 49 -7.34 10.45 -8.57
C TRP A 49 -5.90 10.04 -8.91
N VAL A 50 -5.50 8.81 -8.58
CA VAL A 50 -4.15 8.26 -8.92
C VAL A 50 -3.95 8.24 -10.42
N ARG A 51 -4.96 7.79 -11.19
CA ARG A 51 -4.93 7.80 -12.65
C ARG A 51 -4.78 9.21 -13.21
N GLY A 52 -5.52 10.17 -12.67
CA GLY A 52 -5.40 11.58 -13.00
C GLY A 52 -3.97 12.12 -12.74
N PHE A 53 -3.37 11.74 -11.60
CA PHE A 53 -1.99 12.09 -11.28
C PHE A 53 -0.99 11.51 -12.29
N VAL A 54 -1.08 10.23 -12.61
CA VAL A 54 -0.21 9.52 -13.57
C VAL A 54 -0.31 10.17 -14.95
N THR A 55 -1.54 10.42 -15.40
CA THR A 55 -1.84 11.04 -16.71
C THR A 55 -1.33 12.48 -16.79
N ALA A 56 -1.59 13.31 -15.79
CA ALA A 56 -1.16 14.71 -15.75
C ALA A 56 0.38 14.83 -15.76
N ARG A 57 1.09 13.88 -15.17
CA ARG A 57 2.55 13.77 -15.19
C ARG A 57 3.10 13.15 -16.46
N ARG A 58 2.23 12.66 -17.36
CA ARG A 58 2.61 11.98 -18.60
C ARG A 58 3.57 10.82 -18.37
N TYR A 59 3.39 10.11 -17.25
CA TYR A 59 4.20 8.93 -16.98
C TYR A 59 3.87 7.84 -17.99
N LYS A 60 4.91 7.16 -18.46
CA LYS A 60 4.81 6.04 -19.41
C LYS A 60 5.51 4.84 -18.81
N ASP A 61 5.11 3.66 -19.28
CA ASP A 61 5.67 2.40 -18.81
C ASP A 61 5.66 2.33 -17.27
N VAL A 62 4.48 2.54 -16.69
CA VAL A 62 4.29 2.62 -15.24
C VAL A 62 4.28 1.23 -14.65
N VAL A 63 5.06 1.03 -13.58
CA VAL A 63 4.89 -0.07 -12.63
C VAL A 63 4.29 0.55 -11.36
N LEU A 64 3.09 0.13 -11.01
CA LEU A 64 2.37 0.62 -9.84
C LEU A 64 2.62 -0.32 -8.65
N CYS A 65 3.09 0.23 -7.56
CA CYS A 65 3.41 -0.51 -6.35
C CYS A 65 2.54 -0.02 -5.19
N GLY A 66 1.67 -0.88 -4.67
CA GLY A 66 0.74 -0.52 -3.60
C GLY A 66 0.90 -1.34 -2.35
N HIS A 67 0.91 -0.66 -1.18
CA HIS A 67 0.92 -1.28 0.13
C HIS A 67 -0.45 -1.13 0.82
N GLY A 68 -0.98 -2.19 1.40
CA GLY A 68 -2.27 -2.18 2.09
C GLY A 68 -3.39 -1.60 1.22
N MET A 69 -3.99 -0.47 1.61
CA MET A 69 -4.98 0.27 0.82
C MET A 69 -4.43 0.64 -0.58
N GLY A 70 -3.17 1.07 -0.66
CA GLY A 70 -2.52 1.33 -1.95
C GLY A 70 -2.49 0.09 -2.87
N GLY A 71 -2.43 -1.11 -2.29
CA GLY A 71 -2.56 -2.38 -3.00
C GLY A 71 -3.96 -2.60 -3.57
N ALA A 72 -5.02 -2.29 -2.80
CA ALA A 72 -6.40 -2.33 -3.28
C ALA A 72 -6.61 -1.36 -4.47
N ILE A 73 -6.07 -0.14 -4.37
CA ILE A 73 -6.08 0.84 -5.48
C ILE A 73 -5.35 0.28 -6.69
N THR A 74 -4.19 -0.37 -6.48
CA THR A 74 -3.37 -0.97 -7.55
C THR A 74 -4.10 -2.11 -8.25
N LEU A 75 -4.76 -3.00 -7.50
CA LEU A 75 -5.59 -4.09 -8.05
C LEU A 75 -6.73 -3.52 -8.92
N LEU A 76 -7.44 -2.53 -8.41
CA LEU A 76 -8.55 -1.92 -9.15
C LEU A 76 -8.05 -1.17 -10.40
N TYR A 77 -6.86 -0.55 -10.35
CA TYR A 77 -6.23 0.07 -11.52
C TYR A 77 -5.91 -0.98 -12.58
N ALA A 78 -5.31 -2.10 -12.18
CA ALA A 78 -4.99 -3.20 -13.09
C ALA A 78 -6.21 -3.82 -13.77
N LEU A 79 -7.35 -3.89 -13.06
CA LEU A 79 -8.62 -4.37 -13.60
C LEU A 79 -9.22 -3.41 -14.62
N ARG A 80 -9.17 -2.09 -14.36
CA ARG A 80 -9.89 -1.11 -15.19
C ARG A 80 -9.06 -0.51 -16.31
N TYR A 81 -7.74 -0.38 -16.12
CA TYR A 81 -6.84 0.33 -17.03
C TYR A 81 -5.52 -0.44 -17.22
N PRO A 82 -5.58 -1.75 -17.54
CA PRO A 82 -4.37 -2.58 -17.65
C PRO A 82 -3.39 -2.05 -18.70
N GLU A 83 -3.88 -1.43 -19.78
CA GLU A 83 -3.07 -0.90 -20.88
C GLU A 83 -2.18 0.29 -20.48
N GLU A 84 -2.46 0.94 -19.36
CA GLU A 84 -1.68 2.05 -18.83
C GLU A 84 -0.47 1.58 -17.98
N LEU A 85 -0.42 0.27 -17.65
CA LEU A 85 0.58 -0.32 -16.76
C LEU A 85 1.49 -1.33 -17.48
N LYS A 86 2.72 -1.45 -17.01
CA LYS A 86 3.67 -2.51 -17.43
C LYS A 86 3.67 -3.71 -16.48
N GLY A 87 3.21 -3.52 -15.28
CA GLY A 87 3.12 -4.52 -14.23
C GLY A 87 2.73 -3.88 -12.91
N ILE A 88 2.44 -4.69 -11.92
CA ILE A 88 2.05 -4.25 -10.59
C ILE A 88 2.83 -4.96 -9.50
N ILE A 89 3.02 -4.28 -8.36
CA ILE A 89 3.61 -4.84 -7.16
C ILE A 89 2.61 -4.65 -6.01
N LEU A 90 2.19 -5.74 -5.40
CA LEU A 90 1.23 -5.78 -4.31
C LEU A 90 1.97 -6.10 -3.02
N MET A 91 1.91 -5.21 -2.03
CA MET A 91 2.65 -5.32 -0.79
C MET A 91 1.69 -5.33 0.40
N GLY A 92 1.67 -6.41 1.19
CA GLY A 92 0.84 -6.49 2.39
C GLY A 92 -0.62 -6.10 2.13
N THR A 93 -1.27 -6.73 1.15
CA THR A 93 -2.62 -6.40 0.70
C THR A 93 -3.42 -7.64 0.32
N GLY A 94 -4.69 -7.48 -0.02
CA GLY A 94 -5.56 -8.55 -0.47
C GLY A 94 -6.71 -8.06 -1.35
N ALA A 95 -7.38 -8.99 -2.01
CA ALA A 95 -8.53 -8.72 -2.89
C ALA A 95 -9.79 -8.24 -2.14
N ARG A 96 -9.90 -8.59 -0.86
CA ARG A 96 -10.92 -8.13 0.08
C ARG A 96 -10.27 -8.05 1.46
N PRO A 97 -9.79 -6.85 1.86
CA PRO A 97 -9.15 -6.69 3.16
C PRO A 97 -10.18 -6.83 4.30
N TYR A 98 -9.80 -7.52 5.35
CA TYR A 98 -10.56 -7.49 6.60
C TYR A 98 -10.18 -6.23 7.38
N VAL A 99 -11.14 -5.36 7.61
CA VAL A 99 -10.96 -4.18 8.44
C VAL A 99 -11.45 -4.49 9.86
N ASN A 100 -10.53 -4.46 10.83
CA ASN A 100 -10.85 -4.74 12.23
C ASN A 100 -11.77 -3.63 12.81
N PRO A 101 -12.99 -3.95 13.27
CA PRO A 101 -13.92 -2.98 13.86
C PRO A 101 -13.35 -2.22 15.06
N ASP A 102 -12.52 -2.87 15.90
CA ASP A 102 -11.90 -2.22 17.05
C ASP A 102 -10.89 -1.15 16.63
N LYS A 103 -10.22 -1.35 15.48
CA LYS A 103 -9.32 -0.35 14.91
C LYS A 103 -10.11 0.87 14.45
N MET A 104 -11.24 0.67 13.78
CA MET A 104 -12.13 1.77 13.38
C MET A 104 -12.69 2.51 14.61
N GLU A 105 -13.10 1.78 15.66
CA GLU A 105 -13.61 2.40 16.88
C GLU A 105 -12.57 3.24 17.60
N ARG A 106 -11.32 2.78 17.68
CA ARG A 106 -10.21 3.59 18.21
C ARG A 106 -10.02 4.89 17.42
N CYS A 107 -10.17 4.85 16.11
CA CYS A 107 -10.09 6.07 15.29
C CYS A 107 -11.24 7.05 15.55
N ARG A 108 -12.40 6.60 16.06
CA ARG A 108 -13.55 7.46 16.39
C ARG A 108 -13.43 8.19 17.72
N GLN A 109 -12.48 7.79 18.57
CA GLN A 109 -12.27 8.47 19.84
C GLN A 109 -11.80 9.91 19.61
N PRO A 110 -12.30 10.89 20.39
CA PRO A 110 -12.01 12.31 20.13
C PRO A 110 -10.57 12.69 20.46
N GLY A 111 -10.05 13.59 19.65
CA GLY A 111 -8.80 14.32 19.87
C GLY A 111 -7.60 13.79 19.10
N PRO A 112 -6.73 14.70 18.64
CA PRO A 112 -5.52 14.36 17.90
C PRO A 112 -4.47 13.61 18.77
N GLU A 113 -4.58 13.70 20.09
CA GLU A 113 -3.73 13.01 21.07
C GLU A 113 -4.40 11.73 21.60
N ASN A 114 -5.32 11.13 20.85
CA ASN A 114 -5.92 9.86 21.20
C ASN A 114 -4.83 8.80 21.42
N SER A 115 -4.49 8.57 22.66
CA SER A 115 -3.36 7.72 23.05
C SER A 115 -3.57 6.25 22.66
N GLU A 116 -4.80 5.75 22.65
CA GLU A 116 -5.10 4.36 22.26
C GLU A 116 -4.97 4.17 20.74
N TRP A 117 -5.47 5.12 19.96
CA TRP A 117 -5.28 5.09 18.52
C TRP A 117 -3.80 5.18 18.14
N LEU A 118 -3.06 6.16 18.71
CA LEU A 118 -1.66 6.37 18.38
C LEU A 118 -0.79 5.17 18.80
N ALA A 119 -1.02 4.61 19.99
CA ALA A 119 -0.31 3.42 20.44
C ALA A 119 -0.53 2.23 19.49
N GLY A 120 -1.78 1.94 19.13
CA GLY A 120 -2.09 0.86 18.20
C GLY A 120 -1.59 1.13 16.77
N TYR A 121 -1.49 2.39 16.37
CA TYR A 121 -0.85 2.74 15.09
C TYR A 121 0.66 2.50 15.15
N MET A 122 1.32 2.91 16.24
CA MET A 122 2.77 2.72 16.43
C MET A 122 3.18 1.25 16.52
N GLU A 123 2.32 0.39 17.09
CA GLU A 123 2.56 -1.06 17.12
C GLU A 123 2.71 -1.66 15.70
N SER A 124 2.01 -1.10 14.71
CA SER A 124 2.05 -1.61 13.34
C SER A 124 3.41 -1.43 12.63
N PHE A 125 4.29 -0.57 13.15
CA PHE A 125 5.64 -0.36 12.64
C PHE A 125 6.74 -0.49 13.73
N ALA A 126 6.46 -1.30 14.75
CA ALA A 126 7.40 -1.53 15.85
C ALA A 126 8.77 -2.09 15.40
N GLY A 127 8.83 -2.84 14.30
CA GLY A 127 10.05 -3.35 13.70
C GLY A 127 10.84 -2.34 12.86
N VAL A 128 10.30 -1.16 12.59
CA VAL A 128 10.98 -0.12 11.83
C VAL A 128 12.13 0.48 12.65
N ALA A 129 13.25 0.86 12.01
CA ALA A 129 14.39 1.42 12.67
C ALA A 129 14.04 2.67 13.51
N PRO A 130 14.63 2.85 14.71
CA PRO A 130 14.24 3.88 15.69
C PRO A 130 14.28 5.33 15.17
N ASP A 131 15.20 5.64 14.25
CA ASP A 131 15.32 6.97 13.62
C ASP A 131 14.09 7.29 12.74
N MET A 132 13.53 6.29 12.08
CA MET A 132 12.30 6.46 11.28
C MET A 132 11.04 6.39 12.13
N HIS A 133 11.08 5.75 13.29
CA HIS A 133 9.92 5.61 14.18
C HIS A 133 9.36 6.98 14.61
N SER A 134 10.23 7.91 15.01
CA SER A 134 9.83 9.26 15.41
C SER A 134 9.22 10.06 14.24
N VAL A 135 9.79 9.91 13.04
CA VAL A 135 9.29 10.58 11.83
C VAL A 135 7.90 10.07 11.44
N LEU A 136 7.69 8.74 11.48
CA LEU A 136 6.40 8.13 11.18
C LEU A 136 5.35 8.48 12.23
N SER A 137 5.73 8.48 13.53
CA SER A 137 4.83 8.85 14.64
C SER A 137 4.38 10.30 14.52
N GLN A 138 5.31 11.22 14.26
CA GLN A 138 4.98 12.62 14.05
C GLN A 138 4.03 12.78 12.86
N ARG A 139 4.31 12.06 11.76
CA ARG A 139 3.45 12.11 10.57
C ARG A 139 2.06 11.54 10.85
N ALA A 140 1.94 10.48 11.64
CA ALA A 140 0.66 9.94 12.05
C ALA A 140 -0.17 10.96 12.83
N VAL A 141 0.44 11.65 13.79
CA VAL A 141 -0.20 12.72 14.57
C VAL A 141 -0.66 13.88 13.69
N GLU A 142 0.15 14.30 12.70
CA GLU A 142 -0.23 15.34 11.74
C GLU A 142 -1.42 14.96 10.87
N LEU A 143 -1.53 13.69 10.49
CA LEU A 143 -2.65 13.16 9.69
C LEU A 143 -3.93 13.01 10.53
N GLY A 144 -3.79 12.52 11.74
CA GLY A 144 -4.88 12.30 12.67
C GLY A 144 -5.65 10.98 12.41
N PRO A 145 -6.45 10.56 13.41
CA PRO A 145 -7.25 9.36 13.34
C PRO A 145 -8.37 9.43 12.28
N GLU A 146 -8.86 10.62 11.96
CA GLU A 146 -9.95 10.81 11.01
C GLU A 146 -9.56 10.40 9.59
N VAL A 147 -8.33 10.69 9.18
CA VAL A 147 -7.79 10.28 7.87
C VAL A 147 -7.69 8.76 7.81
N GLN A 148 -7.15 8.13 8.87
CA GLN A 148 -7.07 6.67 8.93
C GLN A 148 -8.46 6.02 8.94
N LEU A 149 -9.43 6.59 9.67
CA LEU A 149 -10.81 6.08 9.69
C LEU A 149 -11.44 6.11 8.30
N ASN A 150 -11.29 7.22 7.57
CA ASN A 150 -11.78 7.34 6.20
C ASN A 150 -11.20 6.25 5.30
N ASP A 151 -9.90 6.02 5.38
CA ASP A 151 -9.22 5.02 4.57
C ASP A 151 -9.66 3.59 4.92
N LEU A 152 -9.83 3.30 6.21
CA LEU A 152 -10.34 2.01 6.67
C LEU A 152 -11.76 1.76 6.16
N LEU A 153 -12.63 2.78 6.19
CA LEU A 153 -13.99 2.69 5.64
C LEU A 153 -13.96 2.49 4.12
N ALA A 154 -13.04 3.14 3.40
CA ALA A 154 -12.84 2.92 1.97
C ALA A 154 -12.39 1.48 1.66
N CYS A 155 -11.55 0.89 2.52
CA CYS A 155 -11.11 -0.50 2.41
C CYS A 155 -12.22 -1.51 2.73
N ASP A 156 -13.06 -1.22 3.74
CA ASP A 156 -14.12 -2.13 4.19
C ASP A 156 -15.17 -2.43 3.09
N GLY A 157 -15.37 -1.47 2.18
CA GLY A 157 -16.25 -1.62 1.02
C GLY A 157 -15.60 -2.26 -0.22
N PHE A 158 -14.31 -2.65 -0.16
CA PHE A 158 -13.57 -3.14 -1.32
C PHE A 158 -13.60 -4.67 -1.40
N ASP A 159 -14.05 -5.19 -2.56
CA ASP A 159 -14.01 -6.62 -2.89
C ASP A 159 -13.84 -6.82 -4.40
N VAL A 160 -12.75 -7.49 -4.80
CA VAL A 160 -12.46 -7.88 -6.19
C VAL A 160 -12.06 -9.36 -6.29
N MET A 161 -12.46 -10.17 -5.31
CA MET A 161 -12.07 -11.59 -5.25
C MET A 161 -12.42 -12.35 -6.54
N ASP A 162 -13.63 -12.14 -7.05
CA ASP A 162 -14.14 -12.84 -8.25
C ASP A 162 -13.52 -12.31 -9.56
N GLN A 163 -12.77 -11.21 -9.52
CA GLN A 163 -12.21 -10.55 -10.71
C GLN A 163 -10.71 -10.78 -10.87
N LEU A 164 -10.03 -11.40 -9.89
CA LEU A 164 -8.57 -11.56 -9.91
C LEU A 164 -8.06 -12.26 -11.17
N GLY A 165 -8.81 -13.24 -11.67
CA GLY A 165 -8.48 -13.97 -12.89
C GLY A 165 -8.49 -13.13 -14.18
N GLU A 166 -9.03 -11.90 -14.14
CA GLU A 166 -9.03 -10.96 -15.25
C GLU A 166 -7.72 -10.17 -15.37
N ILE A 167 -6.88 -10.19 -14.31
CA ILE A 167 -5.59 -9.49 -14.29
C ILE A 167 -4.53 -10.38 -14.92
N ASP A 168 -4.12 -10.05 -16.16
CA ASP A 168 -3.03 -10.72 -16.90
C ASP A 168 -1.71 -9.93 -16.85
N LEU A 169 -1.69 -8.82 -16.15
CA LEU A 169 -0.47 -8.03 -15.99
C LEU A 169 0.58 -8.80 -15.15
N PRO A 170 1.88 -8.72 -15.52
CA PRO A 170 2.93 -9.21 -14.65
C PRO A 170 2.78 -8.64 -13.25
N THR A 171 2.72 -9.51 -12.26
CA THR A 171 2.45 -9.14 -10.87
C THR A 171 3.48 -9.73 -9.93
N GLN A 172 4.00 -8.91 -9.02
CA GLN A 172 4.78 -9.35 -7.87
C GLN A 172 3.96 -9.13 -6.61
N VAL A 173 3.76 -10.18 -5.83
CA VAL A 173 3.15 -10.12 -4.49
C VAL A 173 4.27 -10.23 -3.45
N LEU A 174 4.30 -9.29 -2.50
CA LEU A 174 5.22 -9.29 -1.36
C LEU A 174 4.40 -9.25 -0.07
N CYS A 175 4.76 -10.12 0.88
CA CYS A 175 4.11 -10.17 2.19
C CYS A 175 5.16 -10.45 3.28
N GLY A 176 5.05 -9.79 4.43
CA GLY A 176 5.87 -10.13 5.58
C GLY A 176 5.41 -11.44 6.23
N SER A 177 6.35 -12.29 6.66
CA SER A 177 6.00 -13.56 7.32
C SER A 177 5.29 -13.37 8.66
N GLU A 178 5.44 -12.19 9.27
CA GLU A 178 4.85 -11.81 10.57
C GLU A 178 3.76 -10.73 10.42
N ASP A 179 3.26 -10.51 9.20
CA ASP A 179 2.19 -9.55 8.96
C ASP A 179 0.87 -10.02 9.61
N MET A 180 0.45 -9.32 10.65
CA MET A 180 -0.80 -9.58 11.38
C MET A 180 -1.99 -8.76 10.86
N VAL A 181 -1.75 -7.80 9.96
CA VAL A 181 -2.81 -6.97 9.36
C VAL A 181 -3.35 -7.64 8.09
N THR A 182 -2.44 -8.05 7.21
CA THR A 182 -2.73 -8.82 6.00
C THR A 182 -1.86 -10.07 5.99
N PRO A 183 -2.18 -11.08 6.83
CA PRO A 183 -1.41 -12.32 6.93
C PRO A 183 -1.16 -13.00 5.59
N VAL A 184 -0.14 -13.85 5.52
CA VAL A 184 0.33 -14.57 4.33
C VAL A 184 -0.81 -15.17 3.50
N LYS A 185 -1.87 -15.69 4.13
CA LYS A 185 -3.06 -16.22 3.43
C LYS A 185 -3.70 -15.27 2.42
N TYR A 186 -3.49 -13.94 2.55
CA TYR A 186 -3.96 -12.97 1.56
C TYR A 186 -3.08 -12.97 0.31
N ALA A 187 -1.76 -13.09 0.51
CA ALA A 187 -0.80 -13.23 -0.58
C ALA A 187 -1.00 -14.57 -1.32
N ASP A 188 -1.16 -15.68 -0.57
CA ASP A 188 -1.49 -16.99 -1.13
C ASP A 188 -2.75 -16.91 -2.00
N TYR A 189 -3.83 -16.27 -1.49
CA TYR A 189 -5.09 -16.13 -2.23
C TYR A 189 -4.91 -15.36 -3.55
N LEU A 190 -4.15 -14.24 -3.53
CA LEU A 190 -3.84 -13.50 -4.76
C LEU A 190 -3.08 -14.38 -5.74
N THR A 191 -2.08 -15.11 -5.27
CA THR A 191 -1.23 -15.96 -6.09
C THR A 191 -2.00 -17.15 -6.70
N GLU A 192 -2.94 -17.71 -5.95
CA GLU A 192 -3.78 -18.83 -6.41
C GLU A 192 -4.80 -18.41 -7.48
N HIS A 193 -5.24 -17.13 -7.50
CA HIS A 193 -6.33 -16.68 -8.35
C HIS A 193 -5.91 -15.74 -9.49
N MET A 194 -4.65 -15.26 -9.51
CA MET A 194 -4.09 -14.45 -10.59
C MET A 194 -3.26 -15.30 -11.55
N GLN A 195 -3.16 -14.90 -12.83
CA GLN A 195 -2.51 -15.74 -13.85
C GLN A 195 -1.00 -15.51 -13.94
N ASN A 196 -0.55 -14.28 -13.97
CA ASN A 196 0.85 -13.90 -14.22
C ASN A 196 1.48 -13.29 -12.96
N VAL A 197 1.58 -14.10 -11.92
CA VAL A 197 1.94 -13.66 -10.58
C VAL A 197 3.14 -14.42 -10.03
N ARG A 198 3.99 -13.72 -9.28
CA ARG A 198 5.04 -14.28 -8.42
C ARG A 198 4.81 -13.81 -6.99
N GLU A 199 5.12 -14.65 -6.05
CA GLU A 199 5.05 -14.37 -4.63
C GLU A 199 6.43 -14.44 -3.99
N THR A 200 6.69 -13.53 -3.05
CA THR A 200 7.83 -13.61 -2.14
C THR A 200 7.37 -13.25 -0.73
N ILE A 201 7.57 -14.20 0.19
CA ILE A 201 7.36 -13.95 1.63
C ILE A 201 8.66 -13.42 2.22
N ILE A 202 8.59 -12.25 2.84
CA ILE A 202 9.75 -11.56 3.45
C ILE A 202 9.94 -12.07 4.87
N PRO A 203 11.02 -12.82 5.16
CA PRO A 203 11.22 -13.41 6.48
C PRO A 203 11.36 -12.34 7.57
N GLY A 204 10.65 -12.48 8.68
CA GLY A 204 10.67 -11.57 9.83
C GLY A 204 9.97 -10.23 9.60
N GLY A 205 9.50 -9.96 8.39
CA GLY A 205 8.80 -8.71 8.09
C GLY A 205 7.40 -8.69 8.69
N SER A 206 7.03 -7.57 9.34
CA SER A 206 5.68 -7.28 9.78
C SER A 206 4.88 -6.58 8.67
N HIS A 207 3.80 -5.86 9.00
CA HIS A 207 3.01 -5.14 8.00
C HIS A 207 3.81 -4.02 7.29
N PHE A 208 4.80 -3.40 7.96
CA PHE A 208 5.67 -2.38 7.37
C PHE A 208 7.01 -2.94 6.87
N PHE A 209 7.04 -4.20 6.44
CA PHE A 209 8.24 -4.89 5.97
C PHE A 209 9.02 -4.13 4.89
N GLN A 210 8.40 -3.27 4.09
CA GLN A 210 9.08 -2.42 3.13
C GLN A 210 10.01 -1.38 3.77
N MET A 211 9.85 -1.14 5.07
CA MET A 211 10.76 -0.29 5.87
C MET A 211 11.68 -1.11 6.77
N GLU A 212 11.19 -2.22 7.30
CA GLU A 212 11.91 -3.11 8.20
C GLU A 212 12.98 -3.89 7.45
N GLU A 213 12.59 -4.57 6.39
CA GLU A 213 13.43 -5.43 5.54
C GLU A 213 13.68 -4.78 4.17
N TYR A 214 13.88 -3.45 4.15
CA TYR A 214 13.96 -2.67 2.92
C TYR A 214 14.98 -3.14 1.90
N LYS A 215 16.07 -3.80 2.33
CA LYS A 215 17.11 -4.32 1.42
C LYS A 215 16.57 -5.47 0.58
N VAL A 216 15.92 -6.43 1.23
CA VAL A 216 15.30 -7.59 0.58
C VAL A 216 14.16 -7.11 -0.33
N VAL A 217 13.32 -6.22 0.17
CA VAL A 217 12.22 -5.64 -0.62
C VAL A 217 12.73 -4.90 -1.86
N ASN A 218 13.80 -4.13 -1.75
CA ASN A 218 14.40 -3.43 -2.89
C ASN A 218 14.95 -4.42 -3.93
N GLU A 219 15.60 -5.50 -3.49
CA GLU A 219 16.10 -6.55 -4.37
C GLU A 219 14.96 -7.24 -5.14
N GLU A 220 13.86 -7.58 -4.46
CA GLU A 220 12.68 -8.17 -5.10
C GLU A 220 12.04 -7.24 -6.12
N ILE A 221 11.92 -5.95 -5.80
CA ILE A 221 11.45 -4.92 -6.75
C ILE A 221 12.39 -4.82 -7.97
N GLU A 222 13.72 -4.83 -7.77
CA GLU A 222 14.70 -4.80 -8.87
C GLU A 222 14.56 -6.03 -9.78
N ASN A 223 14.46 -7.22 -9.19
CA ASN A 223 14.30 -8.48 -9.91
C ASN A 223 13.02 -8.46 -10.75
N PHE A 224 11.92 -8.01 -10.18
CA PHE A 224 10.66 -7.86 -10.90
C PHE A 224 10.78 -6.84 -12.04
N MET A 225 11.30 -5.65 -11.78
CA MET A 225 11.49 -4.60 -12.80
C MET A 225 12.41 -5.06 -13.94
N ALA A 226 13.39 -5.90 -13.64
CA ALA A 226 14.30 -6.48 -14.67
C ALA A 226 13.57 -7.49 -15.57
N SER A 227 12.59 -8.23 -15.04
CA SER A 227 11.82 -9.22 -15.80
C SER A 227 10.81 -8.61 -16.79
N LEU A 228 10.51 -7.30 -16.66
CA LEU A 228 9.57 -6.56 -17.52
C LEU A 228 10.22 -5.92 -18.77
N LYS A 229 11.52 -6.10 -18.96
CA LYS A 229 12.30 -5.48 -20.06
C LYS A 229 12.18 -6.24 -21.36
#